data_070e92e83854929ccd049ad23bf83708
#
_entry.id   070e92e83854929ccd049ad23bf83708
#
_cell.length_a   1.000
_cell.length_b   1.000
_cell.length_c   1.000
_cell.angle_alpha   90.00
_cell.angle_beta   90.00
_cell.angle_gamma   90.00
#
_symmetry.space_group_name_H-M   'P 1'
#
loop_
_entity.id
_entity.type
_entity.pdbx_description
1 polymer ?
#
loop_
_entity_poly.entity_id
_entity_poly.type
_entity_poly.pdbx_seq_one_letter_code
_entity_poly.pdbx_strand_id
1 'polypeptide(L)'
;ETVEFATKPSLACAMIQRALSTDVPFSWVAADSVYGVGSIEMTLRRAAKRYVLGVSSRHGFTSWGKSYAVSGTAKEIAAALPEDAWKRLSSGDGTKGARLHDWAYLDLADLDAGDFGADFTGTWTRGLLIRRNIADGDTSYFTTWCPQGTSIETLTRIEGHRWAIEDSFETAKNELGLDHNETRSWHGWHRHVSLVMLAFAMTAVIR
;
A
#
# COMPACT_ATOMS: atom_id res chain seq x y z
N GLU A 1 -26.14 19.64 -3.28
CA GLU A 1 -24.66 19.56 -3.38
C GLU A 1 -24.32 18.95 -4.73
N THR A 2 -23.55 19.64 -5.56
CA THR A 2 -23.14 19.15 -6.87
C THR A 2 -21.98 18.18 -6.63
N VAL A 3 -22.15 16.91 -6.97
CA VAL A 3 -21.09 15.92 -6.88
C VAL A 3 -20.21 16.03 -8.13
N GLU A 4 -18.96 16.41 -7.95
CA GLU A 4 -17.98 16.42 -9.04
C GLU A 4 -17.36 15.04 -9.24
N PHE A 5 -17.10 14.69 -10.50
CA PHE A 5 -16.41 13.43 -10.81
C PHE A 5 -14.97 13.48 -10.30
N ALA A 6 -14.56 12.43 -9.59
CA ALA A 6 -13.18 12.24 -9.16
C ALA A 6 -12.73 10.79 -9.42
N THR A 7 -11.47 10.62 -9.85
CA THR A 7 -10.88 9.30 -10.02
C THR A 7 -10.57 8.66 -8.66
N LYS A 8 -10.44 7.32 -8.61
CA LYS A 8 -10.03 6.62 -7.38
C LYS A 8 -8.71 7.17 -6.78
N PRO A 9 -7.65 7.42 -7.56
CA PRO A 9 -6.44 8.07 -7.03
C PRO A 9 -6.67 9.47 -6.49
N SER A 10 -7.51 10.30 -7.13
CA SER A 10 -7.84 11.64 -6.63
C SER A 10 -8.58 11.58 -5.30
N LEU A 11 -9.54 10.66 -5.17
CA LEU A 11 -10.25 10.42 -3.91
C LEU A 11 -9.29 9.95 -2.81
N ALA A 12 -8.37 9.04 -3.13
CA ALA A 12 -7.36 8.56 -2.19
C ALA A 12 -6.44 9.70 -1.72
N CYS A 13 -5.97 10.58 -2.62
CA CYS A 13 -5.20 11.78 -2.22
C CYS A 13 -5.99 12.66 -1.25
N ALA A 14 -7.26 12.94 -1.55
CA ALA A 14 -8.11 13.74 -0.67
C ALA A 14 -8.32 13.08 0.70
N MET A 15 -8.48 11.75 0.74
CA MET A 15 -8.61 10.99 1.99
C MET A 15 -7.31 11.03 2.81
N ILE A 16 -6.16 10.86 2.17
CA ILE A 16 -4.84 10.94 2.82
C ILE A 16 -4.65 12.35 3.40
N GLN A 17 -4.92 13.40 2.63
CA GLN A 17 -4.80 14.78 3.08
C GLN A 17 -5.72 15.07 4.28
N ARG A 18 -6.95 14.56 4.25
CA ARG A 18 -7.88 14.68 5.37
C ARG A 18 -7.37 13.96 6.62
N ALA A 19 -6.87 12.72 6.46
CA ALA A 19 -6.28 11.96 7.57
C ALA A 19 -5.08 12.69 8.18
N LEU A 20 -4.24 13.33 7.36
CA LEU A 20 -3.13 14.15 7.81
C LEU A 20 -3.60 15.39 8.57
N SER A 21 -4.59 16.12 8.03
CA SER A 21 -5.10 17.37 8.64
C SER A 21 -5.90 17.14 9.93
N THR A 22 -6.35 15.92 10.17
CA THR A 22 -7.08 15.53 11.40
C THR A 22 -6.21 14.68 12.35
N ASP A 23 -4.91 14.70 12.15
CA ASP A 23 -3.91 14.02 12.99
C ASP A 23 -4.19 12.51 13.21
N VAL A 24 -4.76 11.82 12.21
CA VAL A 24 -4.90 10.36 12.27
C VAL A 24 -3.52 9.72 12.38
N PRO A 25 -3.26 8.92 13.42
CA PRO A 25 -1.93 8.35 13.65
C PRO A 25 -1.64 7.19 12.69
N PHE A 26 -0.92 7.44 11.60
CA PHE A 26 -0.41 6.41 10.71
C PHE A 26 1.02 6.71 10.27
N SER A 27 1.80 5.66 10.06
CA SER A 27 3.19 5.75 9.62
C SER A 27 3.41 5.18 8.21
N TRP A 28 2.55 4.28 7.78
CA TRP A 28 2.65 3.57 6.51
C TRP A 28 1.34 3.63 5.74
N VAL A 29 1.45 3.61 4.42
CA VAL A 29 0.33 3.41 3.50
C VAL A 29 0.65 2.23 2.60
N ALA A 30 -0.24 1.24 2.58
CA ALA A 30 -0.20 0.11 1.66
C ALA A 30 -1.44 0.14 0.77
N ALA A 31 -1.28 -0.04 -0.53
CA ALA A 31 -2.39 0.00 -1.48
C ALA A 31 -2.11 -0.86 -2.71
N ASP A 32 -3.16 -1.19 -3.46
CA ASP A 32 -3.08 -1.96 -4.69
C ASP A 32 -2.56 -1.13 -5.89
N SER A 33 -2.48 -1.75 -7.06
CA SER A 33 -1.89 -1.14 -8.26
C SER A 33 -2.70 0.01 -8.87
N VAL A 34 -3.92 0.26 -8.42
CA VAL A 34 -4.71 1.45 -8.83
C VAL A 34 -4.13 2.71 -8.20
N TYR A 35 -3.48 2.59 -7.04
CA TYR A 35 -2.99 3.70 -6.23
C TYR A 35 -1.47 3.95 -6.34
N GLY A 36 -0.73 3.11 -7.04
CA GLY A 36 0.70 3.30 -7.30
C GLY A 36 0.95 4.36 -8.38
N VAL A 37 0.56 5.59 -8.11
CA VAL A 37 0.64 6.73 -9.02
C VAL A 37 1.38 7.90 -8.39
N GLY A 38 2.10 8.67 -9.21
CA GLY A 38 2.98 9.74 -8.74
C GLY A 38 2.30 10.79 -7.86
N SER A 39 1.01 11.08 -8.04
CA SER A 39 0.29 12.03 -7.19
C SER A 39 0.16 11.54 -5.74
N ILE A 40 -0.10 10.25 -5.52
CA ILE A 40 -0.16 9.64 -4.20
C ILE A 40 1.24 9.55 -3.60
N GLU A 41 2.22 9.07 -4.38
CA GLU A 41 3.62 9.01 -3.94
C GLU A 41 4.11 10.37 -3.43
N MET A 42 3.89 11.44 -4.21
CA MET A 42 4.33 12.79 -3.83
C MET A 42 3.58 13.34 -2.62
N THR A 43 2.28 13.07 -2.49
CA THR A 43 1.49 13.45 -1.30
C THR A 43 2.09 12.82 -0.04
N LEU A 44 2.42 11.52 -0.11
CA LEU A 44 2.99 10.79 1.02
C LEU A 44 4.43 11.23 1.34
N ARG A 45 5.28 11.44 0.33
CA ARG A 45 6.65 11.92 0.53
C ARG A 45 6.68 13.28 1.21
N ARG A 46 5.88 14.24 0.74
CA ARG A 46 5.76 15.57 1.35
C ARG A 46 5.27 15.54 2.79
N ALA A 47 4.51 14.52 3.16
CA ALA A 47 3.98 14.31 4.50
C ALA A 47 4.85 13.40 5.38
N ALA A 48 6.07 13.07 4.96
CA ALA A 48 6.96 12.14 5.68
C ALA A 48 6.33 10.76 5.95
N LYS A 49 5.46 10.29 5.06
CA LYS A 49 4.80 8.99 5.21
C LYS A 49 5.46 7.94 4.33
N ARG A 50 5.69 6.78 4.91
CA ARG A 50 6.24 5.61 4.23
C ARG A 50 5.16 4.92 3.42
N TYR A 51 5.54 4.24 2.34
CA TYR A 51 4.56 3.49 1.59
C TYR A 51 5.09 2.21 0.94
N VAL A 52 4.16 1.29 0.69
CA VAL A 52 4.28 0.14 -0.20
C VAL A 52 3.05 0.16 -1.11
N LEU A 53 3.21 0.64 -2.34
CA LEU A 53 2.10 0.79 -3.28
C LEU A 53 2.25 -0.16 -4.45
N GLY A 54 1.22 -0.95 -4.74
CA GLY A 54 1.19 -1.81 -5.91
C GLY A 54 1.35 -1.00 -7.19
N VAL A 55 2.03 -1.58 -8.17
CA VAL A 55 2.21 -1.00 -9.51
C VAL A 55 2.01 -2.07 -10.58
N SER A 56 1.75 -1.65 -11.81
CA SER A 56 1.62 -2.59 -12.93
C SER A 56 2.97 -3.21 -13.31
N SER A 57 2.95 -4.36 -13.97
CA SER A 57 4.14 -5.02 -14.51
C SER A 57 4.93 -4.16 -15.50
N ARG A 58 4.27 -3.16 -16.12
CA ARG A 58 4.85 -2.20 -17.07
C ARG A 58 5.37 -0.92 -16.42
N HIS A 59 5.24 -0.77 -15.10
CA HIS A 59 5.77 0.40 -14.40
C HIS A 59 7.29 0.45 -14.54
N GLY A 60 7.82 1.59 -15.00
CA GLY A 60 9.25 1.79 -15.23
C GLY A 60 10.00 2.11 -13.94
N PHE A 61 11.12 1.44 -13.75
CA PHE A 61 12.04 1.72 -12.66
C PHE A 61 13.44 1.99 -13.20
N THR A 62 14.14 2.91 -12.56
CA THR A 62 15.54 3.22 -12.85
C THR A 62 16.26 3.46 -11.54
N SER A 63 17.43 2.85 -11.36
CA SER A 63 18.30 3.12 -10.22
C SER A 63 19.07 4.41 -10.45
N TRP A 64 19.31 5.15 -9.36
CA TRP A 64 20.09 6.36 -9.37
C TRP A 64 20.98 6.43 -8.12
N GLY A 65 22.26 6.78 -8.31
CA GLY A 65 23.21 6.87 -7.20
C GLY A 65 23.65 5.53 -6.59
N LYS A 66 23.28 4.40 -7.22
CA LYS A 66 23.68 3.06 -6.78
C LYS A 66 24.89 2.55 -7.57
N SER A 67 25.63 1.62 -6.99
CA SER A 67 26.79 0.96 -7.63
C SER A 67 26.41 0.02 -8.78
N TYR A 68 25.12 -0.34 -8.89
CA TYR A 68 24.58 -1.16 -9.97
C TYR A 68 23.51 -0.37 -10.72
N ALA A 69 23.50 -0.52 -12.03
CA ALA A 69 22.52 0.11 -12.90
C ALA A 69 21.34 -0.84 -13.13
N VAL A 70 20.14 -0.40 -12.76
CA VAL A 70 18.89 -1.08 -13.08
C VAL A 70 18.03 -0.11 -13.87
N SER A 71 17.52 -0.54 -15.03
CA SER A 71 16.56 0.25 -15.82
C SER A 71 15.67 -0.71 -16.60
N GLY A 72 14.37 -0.49 -16.55
CA GLY A 72 13.38 -1.29 -17.25
C GLY A 72 12.03 -1.28 -16.58
N THR A 73 11.13 -2.09 -17.10
CA THR A 73 9.82 -2.33 -16.46
C THR A 73 9.99 -3.24 -15.24
N ALA A 74 9.05 -3.18 -14.32
CA ALA A 74 9.03 -4.05 -13.13
C ALA A 74 9.16 -5.53 -13.51
N LYS A 75 8.47 -5.95 -14.59
CA LYS A 75 8.52 -7.32 -15.10
C LYS A 75 9.90 -7.71 -15.65
N GLU A 76 10.52 -6.84 -16.44
CA GLU A 76 11.86 -7.09 -17.01
C GLU A 76 12.91 -7.18 -15.91
N ILE A 77 12.86 -6.28 -14.94
CA ILE A 77 13.77 -6.29 -13.79
C ILE A 77 13.60 -7.58 -12.98
N ALA A 78 12.36 -7.98 -12.68
CA ALA A 78 12.08 -9.21 -11.93
C ALA A 78 12.60 -10.46 -12.65
N ALA A 79 12.43 -10.52 -13.98
CA ALA A 79 12.89 -11.64 -14.79
C ALA A 79 14.42 -11.76 -14.85
N ALA A 80 15.15 -10.67 -14.63
CA ALA A 80 16.61 -10.63 -14.62
C ALA A 80 17.23 -10.92 -13.25
N LEU A 81 16.41 -11.08 -12.19
CA LEU A 81 16.93 -11.34 -10.85
C LEU A 81 17.45 -12.78 -10.73
N PRO A 82 18.63 -12.97 -10.12
CA PRO A 82 19.14 -14.28 -9.83
C PRO A 82 18.30 -14.95 -8.70
N GLU A 83 18.33 -16.28 -8.61
CA GLU A 83 17.52 -17.01 -7.62
C GLU A 83 17.90 -16.70 -6.16
N ASP A 84 19.13 -16.35 -5.88
CA ASP A 84 19.60 -15.96 -4.55
C ASP A 84 19.09 -14.56 -4.09
N ALA A 85 18.54 -13.75 -5.01
CA ALA A 85 17.86 -12.51 -4.67
C ALA A 85 16.49 -12.72 -3.99
N TRP A 86 15.95 -13.93 -4.06
CA TRP A 86 14.62 -14.25 -3.54
C TRP A 86 14.70 -14.84 -2.13
N LYS A 87 13.84 -14.33 -1.24
CA LYS A 87 13.67 -14.80 0.14
C LYS A 87 12.24 -15.27 0.36
N ARG A 88 12.08 -16.46 0.92
CA ARG A 88 10.76 -16.96 1.33
C ARG A 88 10.35 -16.33 2.65
N LEU A 89 9.34 -15.44 2.63
CA LEU A 89 8.86 -14.72 3.80
C LEU A 89 7.33 -14.79 3.89
N SER A 90 6.83 -14.72 5.13
CA SER A 90 5.40 -14.57 5.38
C SER A 90 4.99 -13.10 5.36
N SER A 91 3.91 -12.79 4.65
CA SER A 91 3.24 -11.49 4.70
C SER A 91 2.19 -11.38 5.83
N GLY A 92 2.19 -12.30 6.75
CA GLY A 92 1.25 -12.41 7.87
C GLY A 92 0.48 -13.72 7.86
N ASP A 93 -0.41 -13.89 8.83
CA ASP A 93 -1.23 -15.07 8.94
C ASP A 93 -2.54 -14.91 8.16
N GLY A 94 -3.00 -15.96 7.54
CA GLY A 94 -4.32 -16.08 6.94
C GLY A 94 -5.12 -17.18 7.61
N THR A 95 -6.37 -17.37 7.21
CA THR A 95 -7.27 -18.41 7.73
C THR A 95 -6.72 -19.84 7.58
N LYS A 96 -5.79 -20.04 6.63
CA LYS A 96 -5.14 -21.34 6.34
C LYS A 96 -3.69 -21.43 6.81
N GLY A 97 -3.24 -20.52 7.67
CA GLY A 97 -1.86 -20.43 8.15
C GLY A 97 -1.05 -19.29 7.51
N ALA A 98 0.28 -19.31 7.66
CA ALA A 98 1.16 -18.26 7.18
C ALA A 98 1.08 -18.08 5.66
N ARG A 99 0.94 -16.83 5.21
CA ARG A 99 0.89 -16.46 3.79
C ARG A 99 2.30 -16.33 3.22
N LEU A 100 2.89 -17.47 2.86
CA LEU A 100 4.24 -17.55 2.34
C LEU A 100 4.32 -17.22 0.85
N HIS A 101 5.30 -16.38 0.50
CA HIS A 101 5.66 -16.03 -0.88
C HIS A 101 7.18 -15.90 -0.99
N ASP A 102 7.71 -15.96 -2.21
CA ASP A 102 9.07 -15.56 -2.47
C ASP A 102 9.11 -14.06 -2.77
N TRP A 103 10.03 -13.36 -2.10
CA TRP A 103 10.15 -11.90 -2.15
C TRP A 103 11.54 -11.47 -2.57
N ALA A 104 11.62 -10.43 -3.38
CA ALA A 104 12.86 -9.75 -3.71
C ALA A 104 12.71 -8.26 -3.52
N TYR A 105 13.80 -7.57 -3.14
CA TYR A 105 13.80 -6.14 -2.93
C TYR A 105 15.05 -5.50 -3.53
N LEU A 106 14.86 -4.41 -4.27
CA LEU A 106 15.93 -3.62 -4.85
C LEU A 106 15.83 -2.18 -4.35
N ASP A 107 16.90 -1.71 -3.72
CA ASP A 107 17.11 -0.29 -3.46
C ASP A 107 17.46 0.41 -4.76
N LEU A 108 16.67 1.38 -5.19
CA LEU A 108 16.84 2.02 -6.50
C LEU A 108 17.46 3.41 -6.41
N ALA A 109 17.14 4.18 -5.38
CA ALA A 109 17.68 5.51 -5.19
C ALA A 109 17.59 5.90 -3.72
N ASP A 110 18.68 6.45 -3.17
CA ASP A 110 18.69 7.10 -1.88
C ASP A 110 18.55 8.60 -2.08
N LEU A 111 17.61 9.22 -1.38
CA LEU A 111 17.23 10.61 -1.53
C LEU A 111 17.19 11.28 -0.16
N ASP A 112 17.55 12.56 -0.09
CA ASP A 112 17.35 13.33 1.12
C ASP A 112 15.85 13.61 1.32
N ALA A 113 15.36 13.36 2.51
CA ALA A 113 13.96 13.63 2.84
C ALA A 113 13.62 15.12 2.72
N GLY A 114 14.57 16.01 3.03
CA GLY A 114 14.44 17.45 2.90
C GLY A 114 14.15 17.93 1.48
N ASP A 115 14.53 17.19 0.45
CA ASP A 115 14.23 17.51 -0.96
C ASP A 115 12.72 17.52 -1.27
N PHE A 116 11.91 16.90 -0.43
CA PHE A 116 10.45 16.85 -0.58
C PHE A 116 9.71 17.91 0.24
N GLY A 117 10.45 18.83 0.90
CA GLY A 117 9.86 19.93 1.66
C GLY A 117 9.20 19.52 2.97
N ALA A 118 9.53 18.36 3.50
CA ALA A 118 9.06 17.90 4.79
C ALA A 118 10.04 18.36 5.91
N ASP A 119 9.49 18.63 7.09
CA ASP A 119 10.27 18.98 8.29
C ASP A 119 10.94 17.73 8.91
N PHE A 120 11.44 16.83 8.08
CA PHE A 120 12.13 15.63 8.53
C PHE A 120 13.45 15.47 7.78
N THR A 121 14.43 14.91 8.47
CA THR A 121 15.79 14.73 7.99
C THR A 121 16.10 13.26 7.79
N GLY A 122 17.16 12.96 7.07
CA GLY A 122 17.70 11.64 6.88
C GLY A 122 17.55 11.12 5.46
N THR A 123 18.25 10.04 5.18
CA THR A 123 18.24 9.38 3.88
C THR A 123 17.10 8.39 3.79
N TRP A 124 16.31 8.52 2.74
CA TRP A 124 15.22 7.63 2.42
C TRP A 124 15.48 6.93 1.10
N THR A 125 14.95 5.73 0.98
CA THR A 125 15.16 4.88 -0.20
C THR A 125 13.85 4.71 -0.98
N ARG A 126 13.93 4.99 -2.28
CA ARG A 126 12.95 4.51 -3.25
C ARG A 126 13.35 3.12 -3.69
N GLY A 127 12.42 2.16 -3.64
CA GLY A 127 12.71 0.77 -3.98
C GLY A 127 11.64 0.10 -4.83
N LEU A 128 12.00 -1.07 -5.36
CA LEU A 128 11.10 -2.03 -5.99
C LEU A 128 11.03 -3.28 -5.12
N LEU A 129 9.86 -3.54 -4.55
CA LEU A 129 9.56 -4.80 -3.87
C LEU A 129 8.77 -5.70 -4.83
N ILE A 130 9.13 -6.97 -4.89
CA ILE A 130 8.53 -7.96 -5.79
C ILE A 130 8.07 -9.14 -4.96
N ARG A 131 6.85 -9.62 -5.20
CA ARG A 131 6.28 -10.82 -4.62
C ARG A 131 6.04 -11.85 -5.72
N ARG A 132 6.51 -13.07 -5.53
CA ARG A 132 6.27 -14.22 -6.41
C ARG A 132 5.44 -15.26 -5.65
N ASN A 133 4.31 -15.63 -6.18
CA ASN A 133 3.48 -16.70 -5.63
C ASN A 133 4.17 -18.05 -5.84
N ILE A 134 4.25 -18.86 -4.78
CA ILE A 134 4.94 -20.14 -4.78
C ILE A 134 4.21 -21.19 -5.65
N ALA A 135 2.87 -21.10 -5.72
CA ALA A 135 2.07 -22.13 -6.37
C ALA A 135 2.09 -22.05 -7.91
N ASP A 136 2.04 -20.84 -8.47
CA ASP A 136 1.89 -20.60 -9.90
C ASP A 136 2.96 -19.65 -10.49
N GLY A 137 3.84 -19.10 -9.65
CA GLY A 137 4.89 -18.17 -10.06
C GLY A 137 4.38 -16.78 -10.44
N ASP A 138 3.09 -16.46 -10.23
CA ASP A 138 2.54 -15.14 -10.52
C ASP A 138 3.26 -14.05 -9.69
N THR A 139 3.52 -12.91 -10.32
CA THR A 139 4.32 -11.84 -9.73
C THR A 139 3.54 -10.56 -9.55
N SER A 140 3.68 -9.96 -8.37
CA SER A 140 3.17 -8.64 -8.02
C SER A 140 4.31 -7.69 -7.73
N TYR A 141 4.13 -6.42 -8.06
CA TYR A 141 5.18 -5.39 -8.00
C TYR A 141 4.72 -4.20 -7.17
N PHE A 142 5.64 -3.63 -6.40
CA PHE A 142 5.33 -2.52 -5.50
C PHE A 142 6.45 -1.48 -5.54
N THR A 143 6.07 -0.22 -5.68
CA THR A 143 6.98 0.89 -5.39
C THR A 143 7.00 1.15 -3.90
N THR A 144 8.17 1.42 -3.35
CA THR A 144 8.35 1.69 -1.92
C THR A 144 9.04 3.03 -1.69
N TRP A 145 8.76 3.63 -0.54
CA TRP A 145 9.45 4.77 0.00
C TRP A 145 9.54 4.64 1.51
N CYS A 146 10.75 4.56 2.04
CA CYS A 146 10.99 4.31 3.46
C CYS A 146 12.41 4.76 3.85
N PRO A 147 12.72 4.92 5.15
CA PRO A 147 14.07 5.17 5.60
C PRO A 147 15.05 4.13 5.07
N GLN A 148 16.25 4.57 4.70
CA GLN A 148 17.34 3.70 4.29
C GLN A 148 17.59 2.61 5.35
N GLY A 149 17.84 1.38 4.92
CA GLY A 149 18.04 0.23 5.80
C GLY A 149 16.75 -0.42 6.31
N THR A 150 15.57 0.01 5.84
CA THR A 150 14.33 -0.72 6.10
C THR A 150 14.42 -2.13 5.52
N SER A 151 14.21 -3.16 6.37
CA SER A 151 14.36 -4.55 5.97
C SER A 151 13.24 -5.03 5.05
N ILE A 152 13.55 -6.03 4.21
CA ILE A 152 12.55 -6.67 3.33
C ILE A 152 11.42 -7.31 4.14
N GLU A 153 11.71 -7.86 5.32
CA GLU A 153 10.73 -8.45 6.23
C GLU A 153 9.71 -7.41 6.70
N THR A 154 10.17 -6.18 6.97
CA THR A 154 9.28 -5.06 7.31
C THR A 154 8.37 -4.70 6.13
N LEU A 155 8.93 -4.55 4.93
CA LEU A 155 8.17 -4.22 3.72
C LEU A 155 7.12 -5.29 3.38
N THR A 156 7.50 -6.57 3.49
CA THR A 156 6.63 -7.71 3.29
C THR A 156 5.45 -7.72 4.26
N ARG A 157 5.71 -7.42 5.55
CA ARG A 157 4.66 -7.32 6.56
C ARG A 157 3.72 -6.15 6.29
N ILE A 158 4.25 -5.00 5.88
CA ILE A 158 3.43 -3.84 5.52
C ILE A 158 2.53 -4.14 4.31
N GLU A 159 3.05 -4.80 3.27
CA GLU A 159 2.21 -5.26 2.16
C GLU A 159 1.11 -6.21 2.64
N GLY A 160 1.46 -7.14 3.51
CA GLY A 160 0.51 -8.09 4.10
C GLY A 160 -0.63 -7.43 4.87
N HIS A 161 -0.39 -6.29 5.52
CA HIS A 161 -1.45 -5.54 6.20
C HIS A 161 -2.53 -4.97 5.24
N ARG A 162 -2.25 -4.87 3.95
CA ARG A 162 -3.28 -4.50 2.95
C ARG A 162 -4.50 -5.43 3.00
N TRP A 163 -4.29 -6.70 3.29
CA TRP A 163 -5.38 -7.67 3.42
C TRP A 163 -6.32 -7.38 4.60
N ALA A 164 -5.89 -6.64 5.61
CA ALA A 164 -6.74 -6.27 6.73
C ALA A 164 -7.97 -5.45 6.31
N ILE A 165 -7.91 -4.72 5.18
CA ILE A 165 -9.09 -4.03 4.66
C ILE A 165 -10.10 -5.02 4.06
N GLU A 166 -9.63 -6.10 3.42
CA GLU A 166 -10.48 -7.14 2.86
C GLU A 166 -11.19 -7.90 3.99
N ASP A 167 -10.45 -8.29 5.03
CA ASP A 167 -11.01 -8.92 6.25
C ASP A 167 -12.02 -7.98 6.95
N SER A 168 -11.72 -6.67 6.97
CA SER A 168 -12.63 -5.67 7.55
C SER A 168 -13.93 -5.56 6.75
N PHE A 169 -13.85 -5.57 5.42
CA PHE A 169 -15.04 -5.57 4.56
C PHE A 169 -15.83 -6.88 4.69
N GLU A 170 -15.15 -8.01 4.78
CA GLU A 170 -15.78 -9.32 5.00
C GLU A 170 -16.55 -9.32 6.33
N THR A 171 -15.92 -8.90 7.42
CA THR A 171 -16.59 -8.74 8.72
C THR A 171 -17.78 -7.78 8.65
N ALA A 172 -17.59 -6.62 8.01
CA ALA A 172 -18.66 -5.63 7.87
C ALA A 172 -19.87 -6.17 7.09
N LYS A 173 -19.64 -7.00 6.06
CA LYS A 173 -20.72 -7.65 5.30
C LYS A 173 -21.38 -8.77 6.10
N ASN A 174 -20.59 -9.71 6.58
CA ASN A 174 -21.11 -10.93 7.18
C ASN A 174 -21.73 -10.72 8.56
N GLU A 175 -21.14 -9.82 9.38
CA GLU A 175 -21.53 -9.64 10.77
C GLU A 175 -22.35 -8.35 11.00
N LEU A 176 -22.14 -7.32 10.17
CA LEU A 176 -22.74 -6.00 10.39
C LEU A 176 -23.69 -5.56 9.28
N GLY A 177 -23.91 -6.40 8.28
CA GLY A 177 -24.89 -6.19 7.23
C GLY A 177 -24.57 -5.05 6.27
N LEU A 178 -23.29 -4.78 5.98
CA LEU A 178 -22.89 -3.70 5.05
C LEU A 178 -23.55 -3.83 3.69
N ASP A 179 -23.75 -5.04 3.19
CA ASP A 179 -24.36 -5.37 1.91
C ASP A 179 -25.90 -5.56 1.97
N HIS A 180 -26.51 -5.44 3.15
CA HIS A 180 -27.97 -5.55 3.34
C HIS A 180 -28.70 -4.23 3.02
N ASN A 181 -28.04 -3.23 2.44
CA ASN A 181 -28.67 -1.95 2.13
C ASN A 181 -29.56 -2.04 0.90
N GLU A 182 -30.85 -1.93 1.09
CA GLU A 182 -31.86 -1.91 0.02
C GLU A 182 -32.36 -0.50 -0.30
N THR A 183 -31.84 0.54 0.37
CA THR A 183 -32.31 1.91 0.14
C THR A 183 -31.81 2.45 -1.19
N ARG A 184 -32.71 3.14 -1.91
CA ARG A 184 -32.38 3.80 -3.20
C ARG A 184 -32.02 5.28 -3.05
N SER A 185 -32.09 5.83 -1.83
CA SER A 185 -31.76 7.22 -1.57
C SER A 185 -30.32 7.41 -1.12
N TRP A 186 -29.69 8.48 -1.56
CA TRP A 186 -28.36 8.89 -1.11
C TRP A 186 -28.24 8.99 0.42
N HIS A 187 -29.24 9.62 1.05
CA HIS A 187 -29.28 9.76 2.51
C HIS A 187 -29.45 8.41 3.23
N GLY A 188 -30.28 7.52 2.68
CA GLY A 188 -30.47 6.17 3.25
C GLY A 188 -29.17 5.36 3.17
N TRP A 189 -28.49 5.41 2.04
CA TRP A 189 -27.20 4.72 1.87
C TRP A 189 -26.14 5.25 2.84
N HIS A 190 -25.97 6.57 2.94
CA HIS A 190 -25.01 7.17 3.88
C HIS A 190 -25.31 6.83 5.34
N ARG A 191 -26.60 6.88 5.74
CA ARG A 191 -27.01 6.48 7.10
C ARG A 191 -26.63 5.03 7.37
N HIS A 192 -26.96 4.12 6.46
CA HIS A 192 -26.64 2.69 6.60
C HIS A 192 -25.13 2.47 6.75
N VAL A 193 -24.34 2.95 5.82
CA VAL A 193 -22.87 2.79 5.86
C VAL A 193 -22.27 3.40 7.11
N SER A 194 -22.72 4.60 7.53
CA SER A 194 -22.22 5.25 8.75
C SER A 194 -22.53 4.44 10.01
N LEU A 195 -23.72 3.83 10.10
CA LEU A 195 -24.08 2.96 11.23
C LEU A 195 -23.25 1.67 11.24
N VAL A 196 -23.01 1.06 10.08
CA VAL A 196 -22.14 -0.12 9.96
C VAL A 196 -20.70 0.21 10.36
N MET A 197 -20.17 1.34 9.90
CA MET A 197 -18.82 1.79 10.28
C MET A 197 -18.71 2.06 11.79
N LEU A 198 -19.73 2.67 12.38
CA LEU A 198 -19.78 2.89 13.83
C LEU A 198 -19.81 1.56 14.60
N ALA A 199 -20.66 0.62 14.18
CA ALA A 199 -20.73 -0.71 14.78
C ALA A 199 -19.39 -1.45 14.66
N PHE A 200 -18.73 -1.38 13.49
CA PHE A 200 -17.40 -1.95 13.29
C PHE A 200 -16.37 -1.33 14.25
N ALA A 201 -16.34 0.00 14.37
CA ALA A 201 -15.44 0.67 15.30
C ALA A 201 -15.68 0.27 16.76
N MET A 202 -16.94 0.14 17.18
CA MET A 202 -17.29 -0.32 18.51
C MET A 202 -16.82 -1.76 18.77
N THR A 203 -17.02 -2.68 17.82
CA THR A 203 -16.54 -4.06 17.96
C THR A 203 -15.02 -4.16 18.02
N ALA A 204 -14.30 -3.30 17.30
CA ALA A 204 -12.84 -3.24 17.33
C ALA A 204 -12.27 -2.73 18.67
N VAL A 205 -13.02 -1.90 19.40
CA VAL A 205 -12.60 -1.35 20.71
C VAL A 205 -12.90 -2.33 21.85
N ILE A 206 -13.95 -3.16 21.71
CA ILE A 206 -14.40 -4.10 22.77
C ILE A 206 -13.55 -5.38 22.81
N ARG A 207 -12.84 -5.69 21.72
CA ARG A 207 -11.92 -6.84 21.65
C ARG A 207 -10.57 -6.53 22.30
#